data_bd268389f46edf104e7ae658949d073e
#
_entry.id   bd268389f46edf104e7ae658949d073e
#
_cell.length_a   1.000
_cell.length_b   1.000
_cell.length_c   1.000
_cell.angle_alpha   90.00
_cell.angle_beta   90.00
_cell.angle_gamma   90.00
#
_symmetry.space_group_name_H-M   'P 1'
#
loop_
_entity.id
_entity.type
_entity.pdbx_description
1 polymer ?
#
loop_
_entity_poly.entity_id
_entity_poly.type
_entity_poly.pdbx_seq_one_letter_code
_entity_poly.pdbx_strand_id
1 'polypeptide(L)'
;MRIGKLIVQRDNFKVDETYQRPPDAWSNKDKQCFIDTILRNEPVPLFFINEKDEDGKKVNYIVDGQQRINCILDFYDGKIALSKVFSAPELDGKKYKDLPSKLQDKFLDYSLAFKMMSNYDDERVRMIFSRLQRGKALRIGEKLNAKPGKIVEVMRKIANHDFIAKSIGIKGQRYQTYEDVARIMYFEKFGAKKCGTDEINEFFDTYKDLDFDSVVYKKGY
;
A
#
# COMPACT_ATOMS: atom_id res chain seq x y z
N MET A 1 -15.12 -8.40 12.39
CA MET A 1 -15.20 -9.64 11.57
C MET A 1 -14.11 -10.58 12.05
N ARG A 2 -14.38 -11.89 12.24
CA ARG A 2 -13.34 -12.86 12.63
C ARG A 2 -12.41 -13.18 11.45
N ILE A 3 -11.15 -13.53 11.76
CA ILE A 3 -10.16 -13.92 10.73
C ILE A 3 -10.68 -15.10 9.89
N GLY A 4 -11.30 -16.11 10.49
CA GLY A 4 -11.87 -17.25 9.74
C GLY A 4 -12.88 -16.79 8.68
N LYS A 5 -13.74 -15.80 8.97
CA LYS A 5 -14.66 -15.21 8.00
C LYS A 5 -13.93 -14.42 6.91
N LEU A 6 -12.88 -13.67 7.26
CA LEU A 6 -12.05 -12.95 6.28
C LEU A 6 -11.43 -13.92 5.26
N ILE A 7 -10.90 -15.06 5.74
CA ILE A 7 -10.28 -16.08 4.89
C ILE A 7 -11.30 -16.67 3.89
N VAL A 8 -12.50 -16.99 4.35
CA VAL A 8 -13.58 -17.52 3.48
C VAL A 8 -14.02 -16.47 2.44
N GLN A 9 -13.99 -15.21 2.80
CA GLN A 9 -14.44 -14.10 1.93
C GLN A 9 -13.29 -13.38 1.22
N ARG A 10 -12.07 -13.94 1.20
CA ARG A 10 -10.87 -13.25 0.70
C ARG A 10 -11.01 -12.70 -0.73
N ASP A 11 -11.72 -13.41 -1.59
CA ASP A 11 -11.90 -13.02 -2.99
C ASP A 11 -12.84 -11.81 -3.17
N ASN A 12 -13.58 -11.43 -2.12
CA ASN A 12 -14.41 -10.22 -2.09
C ASN A 12 -13.62 -8.95 -1.72
N PHE A 13 -12.34 -9.09 -1.36
CA PHE A 13 -11.49 -7.96 -1.01
C PHE A 13 -10.55 -7.64 -2.17
N LYS A 14 -10.66 -6.41 -2.68
CA LYS A 14 -9.79 -5.89 -3.73
C LYS A 14 -8.90 -4.77 -3.20
N VAL A 15 -7.75 -4.61 -3.83
CA VAL A 15 -6.80 -3.53 -3.58
C VAL A 15 -6.84 -2.58 -4.76
N ASP A 16 -6.97 -1.29 -4.48
CA ASP A 16 -6.79 -0.28 -5.52
C ASP A 16 -5.30 0.08 -5.58
N GLU A 17 -4.62 -0.43 -6.60
CA GLU A 17 -3.18 -0.24 -6.80
C GLU A 17 -2.80 1.21 -7.15
N THR A 18 -3.77 2.07 -7.46
CA THR A 18 -3.50 3.44 -7.93
C THR A 18 -2.91 4.33 -6.84
N TYR A 19 -3.16 4.04 -5.55
CA TYR A 19 -2.68 4.85 -4.42
C TYR A 19 -2.11 4.02 -3.25
N GLN A 20 -2.22 2.69 -3.27
CA GLN A 20 -1.73 1.84 -2.19
C GLN A 20 -0.28 1.39 -2.39
N ARG A 21 0.37 1.00 -1.29
CA ARG A 21 1.73 0.44 -1.31
C ARG A 21 1.74 -0.93 -1.99
N PRO A 22 2.88 -1.32 -2.59
CA PRO A 22 3.05 -2.70 -3.03
C PRO A 22 2.71 -3.70 -1.90
N PRO A 23 2.17 -4.88 -2.23
CA PRO A 23 1.75 -5.87 -1.24
C PRO A 23 2.88 -6.33 -0.30
N ASP A 24 4.14 -6.22 -0.70
CA ASP A 24 5.33 -6.68 0.03
C ASP A 24 6.13 -5.56 0.71
N ALA A 25 5.50 -4.45 1.11
CA ALA A 25 6.18 -3.35 1.78
C ALA A 25 6.64 -3.68 3.22
N TRP A 26 6.05 -4.72 3.86
CA TRP A 26 6.44 -5.19 5.18
C TRP A 26 7.63 -6.16 5.13
N SER A 27 8.61 -5.96 6.01
CA SER A 27 9.67 -6.95 6.23
C SER A 27 9.12 -8.22 6.89
N ASN A 28 9.87 -9.32 6.78
CA ASN A 28 9.50 -10.56 7.48
C ASN A 28 9.37 -10.34 9.00
N LYS A 29 10.20 -9.48 9.59
CA LYS A 29 10.11 -9.14 11.02
C LYS A 29 8.79 -8.45 11.34
N ASP A 30 8.34 -7.49 10.51
CA ASP A 30 7.06 -6.81 10.72
C ASP A 30 5.89 -7.80 10.62
N LYS A 31 5.92 -8.69 9.63
CA LYS A 31 4.91 -9.75 9.45
C LYS A 31 4.86 -10.69 10.66
N GLN A 32 6.01 -11.15 11.13
CA GLN A 32 6.11 -12.05 12.31
C GLN A 32 5.60 -11.38 13.59
N CYS A 33 6.00 -10.13 13.83
CA CYS A 33 5.53 -9.33 14.96
C CYS A 33 4.01 -9.14 14.95
N PHE A 34 3.44 -8.87 13.79
CA PHE A 34 2.00 -8.69 13.63
C PHE A 34 1.21 -9.98 13.90
N ILE A 35 1.69 -11.13 13.42
CA ILE A 35 1.06 -12.43 13.70
C ILE A 35 1.15 -12.76 15.19
N ASP A 36 2.28 -12.51 15.84
CA ASP A 36 2.43 -12.70 17.29
C ASP A 36 1.44 -11.84 18.08
N THR A 37 1.24 -10.58 17.68
CA THR A 37 0.22 -9.68 18.26
C THR A 37 -1.17 -10.31 18.22
N ILE A 38 -1.56 -10.92 17.08
CA ILE A 38 -2.84 -11.62 16.94
C ILE A 38 -2.90 -12.86 17.86
N LEU A 39 -1.85 -13.68 17.88
CA LEU A 39 -1.81 -14.88 18.71
C LEU A 39 -1.83 -14.56 20.22
N ARG A 40 -1.33 -13.39 20.63
CA ARG A 40 -1.45 -12.87 22.00
C ARG A 40 -2.83 -12.31 22.31
N ASN A 41 -3.68 -12.13 21.29
CA ASN A 41 -5.00 -11.47 21.38
C ASN A 41 -4.87 -9.99 21.75
N GLU A 42 -3.80 -9.34 21.32
CA GLU A 42 -3.59 -7.92 21.53
C GLU A 42 -4.26 -7.07 20.43
N PRO A 43 -4.59 -5.81 20.70
CA PRO A 43 -5.32 -4.98 19.75
C PRO A 43 -4.49 -4.65 18.51
N VAL A 44 -5.10 -4.75 17.33
CA VAL A 44 -4.54 -4.31 16.07
C VAL A 44 -5.27 -3.08 15.55
N PRO A 45 -4.60 -2.22 14.75
CA PRO A 45 -5.24 -1.03 14.19
C PRO A 45 -6.47 -1.36 13.34
N LEU A 46 -7.43 -0.46 13.34
CA LEU A 46 -8.67 -0.51 12.56
C LEU A 46 -8.39 -0.65 11.05
N PHE A 47 -9.20 -1.44 10.38
CA PHE A 47 -9.19 -1.59 8.91
C PHE A 47 -10.25 -0.66 8.29
N PHE A 48 -9.92 -0.03 7.17
CA PHE A 48 -10.85 0.83 6.44
C PHE A 48 -11.17 0.22 5.09
N ILE A 49 -12.46 0.01 4.82
CA ILE A 49 -12.98 -0.64 3.62
C ILE A 49 -14.00 0.28 2.96
N ASN A 50 -13.90 0.45 1.65
CA ASN A 50 -14.94 1.07 0.84
C ASN A 50 -15.70 -0.03 0.08
N GLU A 51 -16.93 -0.31 0.49
CA GLU A 51 -17.83 -1.22 -0.22
C GLU A 51 -18.41 -0.49 -1.44
N LYS A 52 -18.17 -1.01 -2.63
CA LYS A 52 -18.76 -0.54 -3.89
C LYS A 52 -19.71 -1.60 -4.45
N ASP A 53 -20.75 -1.15 -5.11
CA ASP A 53 -21.61 -2.03 -5.92
C ASP A 53 -21.03 -2.07 -7.35
N GLU A 54 -20.66 -3.25 -7.80
CA GLU A 54 -20.21 -3.53 -9.16
C GLU A 54 -21.18 -4.53 -9.78
N ASP A 55 -22.06 -4.05 -10.65
CA ASP A 55 -23.04 -4.87 -11.36
C ASP A 55 -23.92 -5.74 -10.45
N GLY A 56 -24.37 -5.17 -9.32
CA GLY A 56 -25.17 -5.85 -8.32
C GLY A 56 -24.41 -6.76 -7.36
N LYS A 57 -23.08 -6.73 -7.43
CA LYS A 57 -22.19 -7.43 -6.49
C LYS A 57 -21.46 -6.45 -5.58
N LYS A 58 -21.51 -6.73 -4.29
CA LYS A 58 -20.75 -5.95 -3.30
C LYS A 58 -19.29 -6.36 -3.30
N VAL A 59 -18.41 -5.42 -3.61
CA VAL A 59 -16.95 -5.56 -3.62
C VAL A 59 -16.33 -4.67 -2.54
N ASN A 60 -15.44 -5.21 -1.75
CA ASN A 60 -14.79 -4.53 -0.65
C ASN A 60 -13.42 -4.01 -1.08
N TYR A 61 -13.29 -2.73 -1.33
CA TYR A 61 -12.00 -2.09 -1.62
C TYR A 61 -11.27 -1.74 -0.32
N ILE A 62 -10.09 -2.28 -0.13
CA ILE A 62 -9.27 -1.99 1.04
C ILE A 62 -8.71 -0.57 0.91
N VAL A 63 -9.06 0.31 1.83
CA VAL A 63 -8.54 1.70 1.89
C VAL A 63 -7.32 1.78 2.80
N ASP A 64 -7.37 1.16 3.98
CA ASP A 64 -6.20 0.98 4.85
C ASP A 64 -6.22 -0.41 5.48
N GLY A 65 -5.03 -0.99 5.62
CA GLY A 65 -4.83 -2.31 6.23
C GLY A 65 -4.45 -3.42 5.25
N GLN A 66 -4.15 -3.10 3.98
CA GLN A 66 -3.74 -4.07 2.97
C GLN A 66 -2.61 -4.99 3.46
N GLN A 67 -1.52 -4.43 3.99
CA GLN A 67 -0.37 -5.20 4.45
C GLN A 67 -0.76 -6.17 5.58
N ARG A 68 -1.68 -5.74 6.45
CA ARG A 68 -2.19 -6.54 7.56
C ARG A 68 -3.08 -7.67 7.07
N ILE A 69 -3.99 -7.41 6.11
CA ILE A 69 -4.83 -8.44 5.49
C ILE A 69 -3.95 -9.45 4.77
N ASN A 70 -3.02 -9.00 3.93
CA ASN A 70 -2.10 -9.88 3.21
C ASN A 70 -1.27 -10.74 4.18
N CYS A 71 -0.78 -10.15 5.27
CA CYS A 71 -0.02 -10.86 6.29
C CYS A 71 -0.85 -11.98 6.95
N ILE A 72 -2.12 -11.73 7.27
CA ILE A 72 -3.05 -12.74 7.82
C ILE A 72 -3.22 -13.89 6.82
N LEU A 73 -3.49 -13.57 5.55
CA LEU A 73 -3.70 -14.58 4.50
C LEU A 73 -2.41 -15.36 4.22
N ASP A 74 -1.26 -14.69 4.12
CA ASP A 74 0.04 -15.33 3.90
C ASP A 74 0.44 -16.27 5.05
N PHE A 75 0.11 -15.91 6.30
CA PHE A 75 0.33 -16.79 7.43
C PHE A 75 -0.56 -18.03 7.37
N TYR A 76 -1.86 -17.85 7.12
CA TYR A 76 -2.80 -18.96 6.95
C TYR A 76 -2.39 -19.90 5.82
N ASP A 77 -1.94 -19.35 4.69
CA ASP A 77 -1.46 -20.10 3.52
C ASP A 77 -0.06 -20.73 3.74
N GLY A 78 0.58 -20.52 4.90
CA GLY A 78 1.87 -21.12 5.25
C GLY A 78 3.07 -20.45 4.58
N LYS A 79 2.96 -19.22 4.09
CA LYS A 79 4.07 -18.46 3.51
C LYS A 79 4.94 -17.77 4.57
N ILE A 80 4.40 -17.55 5.77
CA ILE A 80 5.09 -16.93 6.90
C ILE A 80 5.28 -17.99 7.99
N ALA A 81 6.50 -18.04 8.58
CA ALA A 81 6.81 -18.80 9.76
C ALA A 81 7.01 -17.87 10.96
N LEU A 82 6.61 -18.29 12.15
CA LEU A 82 6.85 -17.59 13.41
C LEU A 82 8.36 -17.52 13.75
N SER A 83 8.71 -16.59 14.61
CA SER A 83 10.10 -16.41 15.05
C SER A 83 10.15 -16.26 16.57
N LYS A 84 11.11 -16.94 17.22
CA LYS A 84 11.40 -16.79 18.65
C LYS A 84 11.75 -15.38 19.09
N VAL A 85 12.00 -14.47 18.15
CA VAL A 85 12.22 -13.05 18.47
C VAL A 85 10.95 -12.39 19.00
N PHE A 86 9.80 -12.85 18.55
CA PHE A 86 8.48 -12.29 18.90
C PHE A 86 7.61 -13.31 19.64
N SER A 87 7.63 -14.57 19.23
CA SER A 87 6.80 -15.64 19.76
C SER A 87 7.56 -16.49 20.78
N ALA A 88 6.83 -17.36 21.49
CA ALA A 88 7.44 -18.34 22.41
C ALA A 88 8.44 -19.26 21.67
N PRO A 89 9.56 -19.63 22.31
CA PRO A 89 10.64 -20.39 21.66
C PRO A 89 10.17 -21.68 20.97
N GLU A 90 9.19 -22.36 21.52
CA GLU A 90 8.61 -23.60 20.99
C GLU A 90 7.79 -23.38 19.71
N LEU A 91 7.51 -22.14 19.35
CA LEU A 91 6.80 -21.75 18.13
C LEU A 91 7.76 -21.30 17.02
N ASP A 92 9.07 -21.27 17.27
CA ASP A 92 10.08 -20.85 16.29
C ASP A 92 10.00 -21.71 15.01
N GLY A 93 9.95 -21.06 13.85
CA GLY A 93 9.85 -21.72 12.55
C GLY A 93 8.48 -22.32 12.21
N LYS A 94 7.52 -22.34 13.15
CA LYS A 94 6.19 -22.91 12.89
C LYS A 94 5.34 -22.01 11.99
N LYS A 95 4.65 -22.65 11.06
CA LYS A 95 3.62 -22.04 10.20
C LYS A 95 2.25 -22.31 10.81
N TYR A 96 1.20 -21.69 10.27
CA TYR A 96 -0.16 -21.84 10.79
C TYR A 96 -0.56 -23.31 10.99
N LYS A 97 -0.33 -24.17 10.00
CA LYS A 97 -0.70 -25.61 10.06
C LYS A 97 0.08 -26.41 11.09
N ASP A 98 1.25 -25.92 11.50
CA ASP A 98 2.12 -26.57 12.46
C ASP A 98 1.79 -26.18 13.92
N LEU A 99 0.88 -25.22 14.09
CA LEU A 99 0.45 -24.77 15.41
C LEU A 99 -0.43 -25.81 16.11
N PRO A 100 -0.40 -25.88 17.44
CA PRO A 100 -1.42 -26.60 18.21
C PRO A 100 -2.83 -26.10 17.85
N SER A 101 -3.82 -27.02 17.80
CA SER A 101 -5.21 -26.70 17.40
C SER A 101 -5.78 -25.50 18.18
N LYS A 102 -5.52 -25.42 19.48
CA LYS A 102 -5.95 -24.29 20.31
C LYS A 102 -5.42 -22.93 19.82
N LEU A 103 -4.21 -22.86 19.27
CA LEU A 103 -3.66 -21.63 18.71
C LEU A 103 -4.21 -21.34 17.31
N GLN A 104 -4.48 -22.39 16.52
CA GLN A 104 -5.16 -22.26 15.24
C GLN A 104 -6.56 -21.67 15.43
N ASP A 105 -7.33 -22.21 16.38
CA ASP A 105 -8.67 -21.72 16.72
C ASP A 105 -8.62 -20.28 17.22
N LYS A 106 -7.67 -19.96 18.11
CA LYS A 106 -7.48 -18.59 18.62
C LYS A 106 -7.17 -17.59 17.49
N PHE A 107 -6.36 -17.98 16.50
CA PHE A 107 -6.07 -17.16 15.32
C PHE A 107 -7.33 -16.94 14.47
N LEU A 108 -8.09 -18.00 14.18
CA LEU A 108 -9.30 -17.91 13.37
C LEU A 108 -10.41 -17.10 14.05
N ASP A 109 -10.51 -17.19 15.36
CA ASP A 109 -11.52 -16.49 16.17
C ASP A 109 -11.17 -15.04 16.48
N TYR A 110 -9.92 -14.62 16.23
CA TYR A 110 -9.49 -13.26 16.48
C TYR A 110 -10.37 -12.25 15.72
N SER A 111 -10.89 -11.24 16.45
CA SER A 111 -11.82 -10.25 15.91
C SER A 111 -11.09 -9.04 15.36
N LEU A 112 -11.20 -8.84 14.06
CA LEU A 112 -10.74 -7.65 13.34
C LEU A 112 -11.81 -6.56 13.37
N ALA A 113 -11.43 -5.32 13.67
CA ALA A 113 -12.31 -4.16 13.63
C ALA A 113 -12.27 -3.49 12.26
N PHE A 114 -13.43 -3.40 11.59
CA PHE A 114 -13.57 -2.79 10.26
C PHE A 114 -14.43 -1.54 10.32
N LYS A 115 -13.94 -0.45 9.72
CA LYS A 115 -14.76 0.71 9.39
C LYS A 115 -15.20 0.59 7.94
N MET A 116 -16.49 0.30 7.76
CA MET A 116 -17.08 0.23 6.42
C MET A 116 -17.50 1.63 5.97
N MET A 117 -17.18 1.94 4.73
CA MET A 117 -17.65 3.09 3.97
C MET A 117 -18.41 2.53 2.76
N SER A 118 -19.41 3.24 2.24
CA SER A 118 -20.24 2.75 1.13
C SER A 118 -20.24 3.73 -0.01
N ASN A 119 -19.85 3.26 -1.19
CA ASN A 119 -19.89 3.99 -2.46
C ASN A 119 -19.19 5.36 -2.43
N TYR A 120 -18.06 5.47 -1.70
CA TYR A 120 -17.23 6.66 -1.78
C TYR A 120 -16.51 6.69 -3.12
N ASP A 121 -16.48 7.88 -3.75
CA ASP A 121 -15.70 8.13 -4.94
C ASP A 121 -14.19 8.08 -4.64
N ASP A 122 -13.38 7.99 -5.69
CA ASP A 122 -11.93 7.84 -5.55
C ASP A 122 -11.26 9.07 -4.93
N GLU A 123 -11.79 10.29 -5.16
CA GLU A 123 -11.25 11.51 -4.57
C GLU A 123 -11.42 11.49 -3.04
N ARG A 124 -12.60 11.14 -2.58
CA ARG A 124 -12.91 11.03 -1.15
C ARG A 124 -12.11 9.91 -0.47
N VAL A 125 -11.96 8.78 -1.14
CA VAL A 125 -11.14 7.66 -0.64
C VAL A 125 -9.68 8.09 -0.50
N ARG A 126 -9.09 8.77 -1.51
CA ARG A 126 -7.72 9.28 -1.45
C ARG A 126 -7.51 10.32 -0.35
N MET A 127 -8.50 11.19 -0.14
CA MET A 127 -8.46 12.17 0.95
C MET A 127 -8.43 11.45 2.32
N ILE A 128 -9.28 10.45 2.53
CA ILE A 128 -9.30 9.66 3.77
C ILE A 128 -7.97 8.92 3.95
N PHE A 129 -7.49 8.23 2.92
CA PHE A 129 -6.20 7.54 2.94
C PHE A 129 -5.05 8.50 3.35
N SER A 130 -4.99 9.67 2.72
CA SER A 130 -4.00 10.70 3.07
C SER A 130 -4.08 11.12 4.55
N ARG A 131 -5.29 11.28 5.09
CA ARG A 131 -5.51 11.65 6.49
C ARG A 131 -5.08 10.52 7.45
N LEU A 132 -5.39 9.27 7.14
CA LEU A 132 -4.98 8.10 7.93
C LEU A 132 -3.45 7.95 7.97
N GLN A 133 -2.78 8.29 6.89
CA GLN A 133 -1.32 8.20 6.79
C GLN A 133 -0.57 9.39 7.42
N ARG A 134 -1.25 10.47 7.82
CA ARG A 134 -0.59 11.65 8.44
C ARG A 134 0.19 11.32 9.72
N GLY A 135 -0.11 10.23 10.39
CA GLY A 135 0.64 9.75 11.57
C GLY A 135 1.95 9.01 11.23
N LYS A 136 2.18 8.67 9.96
CA LYS A 136 3.44 8.08 9.46
C LYS A 136 4.07 9.06 8.49
N ALA A 137 5.34 9.36 8.68
CA ALA A 137 6.10 10.18 7.72
C ALA A 137 6.14 9.46 6.35
N LEU A 138 5.18 9.78 5.48
CA LEU A 138 5.19 9.27 4.10
C LEU A 138 6.41 9.83 3.36
N ARG A 139 7.10 8.99 2.62
CA ARG A 139 8.10 9.43 1.65
C ARG A 139 7.43 10.31 0.59
N ILE A 140 8.21 11.21 -0.03
CA ILE A 140 7.70 12.13 -1.07
C ILE A 140 7.00 11.35 -2.18
N GLY A 141 7.60 10.27 -2.69
CA GLY A 141 7.02 9.44 -3.74
C GLY A 141 5.67 8.81 -3.38
N GLU A 142 5.46 8.45 -2.09
CA GLU A 142 4.16 7.96 -1.61
C GLU A 142 3.11 9.07 -1.63
N LYS A 143 3.47 10.27 -1.16
CA LYS A 143 2.58 11.43 -1.17
C LYS A 143 2.18 11.83 -2.59
N LEU A 144 3.14 11.87 -3.51
CA LEU A 144 2.89 12.21 -4.91
C LEU A 144 1.99 11.17 -5.58
N ASN A 145 2.23 9.87 -5.33
CA ASN A 145 1.41 8.82 -5.89
C ASN A 145 -0.05 8.85 -5.41
N ALA A 146 -0.31 9.41 -4.23
CA ALA A 146 -1.66 9.57 -3.69
C ALA A 146 -2.40 10.82 -4.21
N LYS A 147 -1.72 11.74 -4.92
CA LYS A 147 -2.36 12.93 -5.49
C LYS A 147 -3.21 12.56 -6.72
N PRO A 148 -4.32 13.30 -6.97
CA PRO A 148 -5.06 13.20 -8.23
C PRO A 148 -4.34 13.96 -9.34
N GLY A 149 -4.64 13.62 -10.60
CA GLY A 149 -4.26 14.42 -11.78
C GLY A 149 -3.40 13.69 -12.80
N LYS A 150 -3.44 14.17 -14.05
CA LYS A 150 -2.72 13.61 -15.19
C LYS A 150 -1.21 13.54 -14.97
N ILE A 151 -0.64 14.55 -14.32
CA ILE A 151 0.81 14.58 -13.98
C ILE A 151 1.26 13.34 -13.18
N VAL A 152 0.39 12.82 -12.30
CA VAL A 152 0.68 11.62 -11.53
C VAL A 152 0.65 10.36 -12.40
N GLU A 153 -0.28 10.31 -13.36
CA GLU A 153 -0.35 9.20 -14.33
C GLU A 153 0.89 9.17 -15.22
N VAL A 154 1.34 10.33 -15.65
CA VAL A 154 2.59 10.48 -16.43
C VAL A 154 3.79 10.05 -15.60
N MET A 155 3.90 10.50 -14.34
CA MET A 155 4.96 10.07 -13.43
C MET A 155 5.00 8.53 -13.31
N ARG A 156 3.84 7.88 -13.13
CA ARG A 156 3.74 6.41 -13.05
C ARG A 156 4.17 5.74 -14.36
N LYS A 157 3.72 6.26 -15.50
CA LYS A 157 4.09 5.76 -16.83
C LYS A 157 5.61 5.80 -17.04
N ILE A 158 6.24 6.93 -16.72
CA ILE A 158 7.69 7.09 -16.82
C ILE A 158 8.42 6.15 -15.84
N ALA A 159 7.97 6.08 -14.58
CA ALA A 159 8.61 5.25 -13.56
C ALA A 159 8.52 3.74 -13.86
N ASN A 160 7.48 3.31 -14.58
CA ASN A 160 7.31 1.93 -15.00
C ASN A 160 7.98 1.62 -16.36
N HIS A 161 8.59 2.60 -17.03
CA HIS A 161 9.29 2.37 -18.29
C HIS A 161 10.55 1.52 -18.07
N ASP A 162 10.77 0.53 -18.92
CA ASP A 162 11.87 -0.44 -18.81
C ASP A 162 13.24 0.20 -18.63
N PHE A 163 13.51 1.30 -19.33
CA PHE A 163 14.76 2.04 -19.22
C PHE A 163 14.96 2.56 -17.78
N ILE A 164 13.94 3.20 -17.20
CA ILE A 164 13.99 3.76 -15.84
C ILE A 164 14.13 2.61 -14.81
N ALA A 165 13.32 1.56 -14.95
CA ALA A 165 13.35 0.41 -14.06
C ALA A 165 14.71 -0.30 -14.04
N LYS A 166 15.42 -0.33 -15.19
CA LYS A 166 16.75 -0.94 -15.32
C LYS A 166 17.89 0.01 -14.92
N SER A 167 17.76 1.32 -15.18
CA SER A 167 18.84 2.31 -15.02
C SER A 167 18.97 2.80 -13.57
N ILE A 168 17.86 2.94 -12.84
CA ILE A 168 17.88 3.45 -11.46
C ILE A 168 18.29 2.35 -10.46
N GLY A 169 18.34 1.08 -10.86
CA GLY A 169 19.02 -0.02 -10.13
C GLY A 169 18.49 -0.33 -8.71
N ILE A 170 17.41 0.33 -8.26
CA ILE A 170 16.89 0.22 -6.90
C ILE A 170 15.82 -0.87 -6.88
N LYS A 171 16.25 -2.12 -6.77
CA LYS A 171 15.34 -3.25 -6.55
C LYS A 171 14.55 -3.03 -5.25
N GLY A 172 13.22 -2.96 -5.38
CA GLY A 172 12.30 -2.99 -4.24
C GLY A 172 11.85 -1.64 -3.67
N GLN A 173 12.20 -0.50 -4.27
CA GLN A 173 11.77 0.81 -3.77
C GLN A 173 10.94 1.61 -4.79
N ARG A 174 9.76 1.08 -5.17
CA ARG A 174 8.84 1.73 -6.13
C ARG A 174 8.61 3.22 -5.86
N TYR A 175 8.47 3.61 -4.60
CA TYR A 175 8.22 5.00 -4.23
C TYR A 175 9.46 5.90 -4.32
N GLN A 176 10.67 5.34 -4.22
CA GLN A 176 11.89 6.09 -4.50
C GLN A 176 11.97 6.43 -5.99
N THR A 177 11.63 5.49 -6.87
CA THR A 177 11.57 5.74 -8.31
C THR A 177 10.56 6.85 -8.66
N TYR A 178 9.43 6.93 -7.98
CA TYR A 178 8.47 8.03 -8.18
C TYR A 178 9.03 9.38 -7.74
N GLU A 179 9.77 9.43 -6.65
CA GLU A 179 10.46 10.65 -6.21
C GLU A 179 11.51 11.08 -7.25
N ASP A 180 12.33 10.15 -7.73
CA ASP A 180 13.38 10.43 -8.71
C ASP A 180 12.79 10.93 -10.03
N VAL A 181 11.74 10.26 -10.52
CA VAL A 181 10.99 10.68 -11.72
C VAL A 181 10.35 12.05 -11.52
N ALA A 182 9.75 12.32 -10.37
CA ALA A 182 9.16 13.61 -10.08
C ALA A 182 10.22 14.75 -10.11
N ARG A 183 11.43 14.49 -9.60
CA ARG A 183 12.56 15.42 -9.70
C ARG A 183 13.00 15.65 -11.14
N ILE A 184 13.08 14.59 -11.95
CA ILE A 184 13.38 14.67 -13.38
C ILE A 184 12.33 15.54 -14.09
N MET A 185 11.04 15.30 -13.85
CA MET A 185 9.95 16.09 -14.41
C MET A 185 10.03 17.57 -14.00
N TYR A 186 10.37 17.84 -12.74
CA TYR A 186 10.57 19.20 -12.25
C TYR A 186 11.74 19.90 -12.95
N PHE A 187 12.90 19.24 -13.07
CA PHE A 187 14.07 19.80 -13.75
C PHE A 187 13.83 20.02 -15.25
N GLU A 188 13.09 19.10 -15.90
CA GLU A 188 12.72 19.28 -17.30
C GLU A 188 11.86 20.55 -17.51
N LYS A 189 10.97 20.83 -16.56
CA LYS A 189 10.08 22.01 -16.63
C LYS A 189 10.79 23.31 -16.30
N PHE A 190 11.63 23.32 -15.27
CA PHE A 190 12.17 24.56 -14.68
C PHE A 190 13.68 24.72 -14.83
N GLY A 191 14.39 23.73 -15.40
CA GLY A 191 15.84 23.68 -15.41
C GLY A 191 16.46 23.37 -14.04
N ALA A 192 17.76 23.55 -13.92
CA ALA A 192 18.53 23.28 -12.70
C ALA A 192 18.22 24.32 -11.61
N LYS A 193 17.13 24.15 -10.88
CA LYS A 193 16.71 24.98 -9.75
C LYS A 193 16.68 24.14 -8.47
N LYS A 194 16.54 24.82 -7.31
CA LYS A 194 16.28 24.12 -6.05
C LYS A 194 15.05 23.21 -6.20
N CYS A 195 15.19 21.94 -5.81
CA CYS A 195 14.17 20.91 -5.95
C CYS A 195 14.04 20.13 -4.65
N GLY A 196 13.48 20.78 -3.62
CA GLY A 196 13.15 20.16 -2.33
C GLY A 196 11.76 19.52 -2.35
N THR A 197 11.33 19.04 -1.18
CA THR A 197 10.02 18.41 -1.01
C THR A 197 8.87 19.36 -1.31
N ASP A 198 9.00 20.62 -0.86
CA ASP A 198 7.91 21.61 -1.00
C ASP A 198 7.75 22.05 -2.45
N GLU A 199 8.87 22.29 -3.14
CA GLU A 199 8.87 22.68 -4.55
C GLU A 199 8.26 21.57 -5.44
N ILE A 200 8.54 20.29 -5.15
CA ILE A 200 7.96 19.18 -5.89
C ILE A 200 6.46 19.07 -5.61
N ASN A 201 6.03 19.22 -4.36
CA ASN A 201 4.61 19.16 -4.01
C ASN A 201 3.83 20.29 -4.69
N GLU A 202 4.35 21.52 -4.66
CA GLU A 202 3.74 22.68 -5.33
C GLU A 202 3.69 22.49 -6.85
N PHE A 203 4.72 21.90 -7.45
CA PHE A 203 4.75 21.56 -8.87
C PHE A 203 3.61 20.61 -9.24
N PHE A 204 3.41 19.52 -8.49
CA PHE A 204 2.35 18.57 -8.75
C PHE A 204 0.95 19.12 -8.50
N ASP A 205 0.78 20.05 -7.56
CA ASP A 205 -0.51 20.70 -7.29
C ASP A 205 -0.85 21.74 -8.38
N THR A 206 0.13 22.54 -8.79
CA THR A 206 -0.04 23.59 -9.79
C THR A 206 -0.30 23.03 -11.19
N TYR A 207 0.41 21.95 -11.55
CA TYR A 207 0.39 21.36 -12.89
C TYR A 207 -0.35 20.02 -12.95
N LYS A 208 -1.33 19.80 -12.07
CA LYS A 208 -2.06 18.52 -11.92
C LYS A 208 -2.64 17.98 -13.23
N ASP A 209 -3.09 18.85 -14.12
CA ASP A 209 -3.74 18.51 -15.40
C ASP A 209 -2.78 18.58 -16.59
N LEU A 210 -1.48 18.80 -16.35
CA LEU A 210 -0.47 18.88 -17.38
C LEU A 210 -0.31 17.54 -18.10
N ASP A 211 -0.54 17.56 -19.40
CA ASP A 211 -0.22 16.46 -20.29
C ASP A 211 1.26 16.56 -20.69
N PHE A 212 2.11 15.76 -20.04
CA PHE A 212 3.56 15.83 -20.23
C PHE A 212 3.99 15.34 -21.62
N ASP A 213 3.23 14.43 -22.23
CA ASP A 213 3.50 13.95 -23.59
C ASP A 213 3.44 15.12 -24.60
N SER A 214 2.63 16.13 -24.35
CA SER A 214 2.55 17.34 -25.19
C SER A 214 3.73 18.31 -25.04
N VAL A 215 4.48 18.22 -23.93
CA VAL A 215 5.59 19.12 -23.61
C VAL A 215 6.93 18.54 -24.04
N VAL A 216 7.14 17.25 -23.84
CA VAL A 216 8.40 16.54 -24.16
C VAL A 216 8.57 16.39 -25.65
N TYR A 217 7.51 16.12 -26.41
CA TYR A 217 7.58 15.99 -27.88
C TYR A 217 7.62 17.31 -28.66
N LYS A 218 7.39 18.47 -28.03
CA LYS A 218 7.47 19.78 -28.68
C LYS A 218 8.85 20.42 -28.70
N LYS A 219 9.80 19.90 -27.95
CA LYS A 219 11.23 20.21 -28.09
C LYS A 219 11.88 19.20 -29.03
N GLY A 220 11.37 19.14 -30.30
CA GLY A 220 12.04 18.44 -31.36
C GLY A 220 13.41 19.08 -31.62
N TYR A 221 14.46 18.27 -31.60
CA TYR A 221 15.71 18.58 -32.24
C TYR A 221 15.53 18.58 -33.75
#